data_066cb5b37dd4326d63fb1c206b3e7051
#
_entry.id   066cb5b37dd4326d63fb1c206b3e7051
#
_cell.length_a   1.000
_cell.length_b   1.000
_cell.length_c   1.000
_cell.angle_alpha   90.00
_cell.angle_beta   90.00
_cell.angle_gamma   90.00
#
_symmetry.space_group_name_H-M   'P 1'
#
loop_
_entity.id
_entity.type
_entity.pdbx_description
1 polymer ?
#
loop_
_entity_poly.entity_id
_entity_poly.type
_entity_poly.pdbx_seq_one_letter_code
_entity_poly.pdbx_strand_id
1 'polypeptide(L)'
;MIRRPPRSTPLYSSAASDVYKRQAKVVNRFCGSSMDAVHQISQSINSGDSIAGIAAGVEDMFQVPMGGFNPSFHPDLYEKEYYIGMGETAENLAKDLDISRNDQEEFSVNSHKKALKAQEDGKFNNEILEIEFNEEKLTKDEGPREPNLEKIKSLNPAFDENGTITAATSSPISIGAAAMIIMDETKALEMNLNPKFRIKSRAVAGVDWTRMGSGPLPATEKALNKAGLNISDIDLIELNEAFAAQSLYVIRKGGWDTDKINVNGGAIALGHPLGCSGSRIIVTLM
;
A
#
# COMPACT_ATOMS: atom_id res chain seq x y z
N MET A 1 -9.60 29.94 25.76
CA MET A 1 -8.44 29.00 25.70
C MET A 1 -8.72 27.98 24.61
N ILE A 2 -8.20 28.19 23.41
CA ILE A 2 -8.42 27.28 22.25
C ILE A 2 -7.57 26.05 22.52
N ARG A 3 -8.20 24.91 22.81
CA ARG A 3 -7.50 23.62 22.86
C ARG A 3 -6.94 23.36 21.46
N ARG A 4 -5.62 23.28 21.35
CA ARG A 4 -4.99 22.77 20.13
C ARG A 4 -5.56 21.38 19.84
N PRO A 5 -5.94 21.05 18.60
CA PRO A 5 -6.35 19.71 18.27
C PRO A 5 -5.23 18.74 18.67
N PRO A 6 -5.54 17.51 19.07
CA PRO A 6 -4.52 16.53 19.39
C PRO A 6 -3.59 16.43 18.18
N ARG A 7 -2.32 16.73 18.39
CA ARG A 7 -1.30 16.51 17.36
C ARG A 7 -1.35 15.02 17.02
N SER A 8 -1.49 14.72 15.73
CA SER A 8 -1.40 13.36 15.23
C SER A 8 -0.27 12.60 15.95
N THR A 9 -0.58 11.47 16.44
CA THR A 9 0.17 10.33 17.03
C THR A 9 1.72 10.34 17.19
N PRO A 10 2.55 11.23 16.61
CA PRO A 10 4.01 11.12 16.60
C PRO A 10 4.66 11.04 17.97
N LEU A 11 4.12 11.78 18.94
CA LEU A 11 4.77 11.90 20.25
C LEU A 11 4.64 10.66 21.13
N TYR A 12 3.52 9.94 21.04
CA TYR A 12 3.32 8.72 21.83
C TYR A 12 4.09 7.54 21.25
N SER A 13 4.17 7.42 19.93
CA SER A 13 4.99 6.42 19.26
C SER A 13 6.48 6.61 19.56
N SER A 14 6.96 7.85 19.53
CA SER A 14 8.34 8.18 19.89
C SER A 14 8.65 7.92 21.36
N ALA A 15 7.71 8.21 22.27
CA ALA A 15 7.89 7.93 23.70
C ALA A 15 7.97 6.41 23.99
N ALA A 16 7.24 5.58 23.25
CA ALA A 16 7.30 4.13 23.39
C ALA A 16 8.63 3.53 22.93
N SER A 17 9.41 4.24 22.11
CA SER A 17 10.68 3.75 21.57
C SER A 17 11.93 4.09 22.39
N ASP A 18 11.79 4.57 23.64
CA ASP A 18 12.93 5.00 24.47
C ASP A 18 13.76 6.12 23.77
N VAL A 19 13.16 7.30 23.65
CA VAL A 19 13.72 8.48 22.94
C VAL A 19 15.13 8.89 23.34
N TYR A 20 15.65 8.41 24.45
CA TYR A 20 17.00 8.68 24.89
C TYR A 20 18.06 7.75 24.27
N LYS A 21 17.65 6.56 23.86
CA LYS A 21 18.54 5.55 23.27
C LYS A 21 18.21 5.19 21.83
N ARG A 22 16.95 5.38 21.41
CA ARG A 22 16.46 5.09 20.07
C ARG A 22 15.64 6.25 19.57
N GLN A 23 15.98 6.74 18.39
CA GLN A 23 15.22 7.79 17.74
C GLN A 23 14.07 7.17 16.94
N ALA A 24 12.95 7.89 16.90
CA ALA A 24 11.85 7.59 16.01
C ALA A 24 11.40 8.85 15.28
N LYS A 25 10.94 8.71 14.05
CA LYS A 25 10.31 9.78 13.30
C LYS A 25 9.06 9.28 12.59
N VAL A 26 8.12 10.17 12.38
CA VAL A 26 6.91 9.90 11.62
C VAL A 26 7.07 10.44 10.21
N VAL A 27 6.64 9.64 9.25
CA VAL A 27 6.60 9.99 7.83
C VAL A 27 5.15 9.93 7.37
N ASN A 28 4.72 10.95 6.65
CA ASN A 28 3.44 10.90 5.96
C ASN A 28 3.67 11.12 4.46
N ARG A 29 3.35 10.10 3.69
CA ARG A 29 3.36 10.08 2.23
C ARG A 29 2.13 9.32 1.73
N PHE A 30 1.03 9.44 2.45
CA PHE A 30 -0.22 8.70 2.20
C PHE A 30 0.04 7.20 1.97
N CYS A 31 -0.44 6.64 0.88
CA CYS A 31 -0.27 5.23 0.50
C CYS A 31 1.19 4.75 0.45
N GLY A 32 2.14 5.65 0.28
CA GLY A 32 3.57 5.37 0.23
C GLY A 32 4.30 5.50 1.57
N SER A 33 3.63 5.84 2.68
CA SER A 33 4.28 6.20 3.95
C SER A 33 5.21 5.12 4.49
N SER A 34 4.75 3.92 4.69
CA SER A 34 5.59 2.85 5.24
C SER A 34 6.61 2.31 4.23
N MET A 35 6.33 2.38 2.93
CA MET A 35 7.35 2.12 1.91
C MET A 35 8.47 3.16 1.98
N ASP A 36 8.15 4.44 2.19
CA ASP A 36 9.13 5.50 2.38
C ASP A 36 9.94 5.30 3.68
N ALA A 37 9.31 4.80 4.76
CA ALA A 37 10.02 4.40 5.96
C ALA A 37 11.08 3.31 5.68
N VAL A 38 10.74 2.29 4.89
CA VAL A 38 11.69 1.26 4.41
C VAL A 38 12.83 1.90 3.62
N HIS A 39 12.52 2.82 2.70
CA HIS A 39 13.52 3.53 1.92
C HIS A 39 14.50 4.31 2.80
N GLN A 40 14.00 5.08 3.77
CA GLN A 40 14.81 5.91 4.64
C GLN A 40 15.71 5.08 5.56
N ILE A 41 15.19 4.01 6.17
CA ILE A 41 15.97 3.11 7.02
C ILE A 41 17.06 2.44 6.19
N SER A 42 16.73 1.90 5.02
CA SER A 42 17.74 1.27 4.17
C SER A 42 18.81 2.25 3.65
N GLN A 43 18.45 3.54 3.48
CA GLN A 43 19.43 4.58 3.18
C GLN A 43 20.37 4.84 4.35
N SER A 44 19.82 4.98 5.55
CA SER A 44 20.59 5.22 6.76
C SER A 44 21.56 4.07 7.07
N ILE A 45 21.14 2.83 6.81
CA ILE A 45 22.02 1.66 6.95
C ILE A 45 23.13 1.69 5.89
N ASN A 46 22.79 1.97 4.64
CA ASN A 46 23.78 2.02 3.54
C ASN A 46 24.79 3.16 3.69
N SER A 47 24.41 4.28 4.34
CA SER A 47 25.34 5.38 4.67
C SER A 47 26.17 5.14 5.93
N GLY A 48 25.87 4.08 6.69
CA GLY A 48 26.56 3.77 7.94
C GLY A 48 26.03 4.55 9.16
N ASP A 49 24.95 5.33 9.02
CA ASP A 49 24.36 6.12 10.10
C ASP A 49 23.60 5.26 11.11
N SER A 50 23.12 4.10 10.69
CA SER A 50 22.44 3.13 11.55
C SER A 50 22.76 1.70 11.16
N ILE A 51 22.63 0.77 12.11
CA ILE A 51 22.84 -0.67 11.91
C ILE A 51 21.52 -1.37 11.63
N ALA A 52 20.46 -0.91 12.27
CA ALA A 52 19.13 -1.51 12.17
C ALA A 52 18.04 -0.46 12.38
N GLY A 53 16.86 -0.74 11.89
CA GLY A 53 15.67 0.08 12.12
C GLY A 53 14.40 -0.73 11.94
N ILE A 54 13.31 -0.22 12.51
CA ILE A 54 11.96 -0.76 12.34
C ILE A 54 11.21 0.16 11.39
N ALA A 55 10.81 -0.36 10.23
CA ALA A 55 9.85 0.30 9.36
C ALA A 55 8.44 -0.20 9.72
N ALA A 56 7.58 0.71 10.11
CA ALA A 56 6.21 0.41 10.48
C ALA A 56 5.25 1.35 9.78
N GLY A 57 4.04 0.86 9.55
CA GLY A 57 2.92 1.66 9.06
C GLY A 57 1.66 1.31 9.84
N VAL A 58 0.85 2.32 10.12
CA VAL A 58 -0.44 2.19 10.77
C VAL A 58 -1.40 3.21 10.18
N GLU A 59 -2.64 2.81 10.02
CA GLU A 59 -3.71 3.70 9.59
C GLU A 59 -5.05 3.29 10.22
N ASP A 60 -5.84 4.28 10.59
CA ASP A 60 -7.26 4.14 10.92
C ASP A 60 -8.05 5.13 10.07
N MET A 61 -8.54 4.66 8.94
CA MET A 61 -9.26 5.51 7.98
C MET A 61 -10.70 5.81 8.41
N PHE A 62 -11.22 5.15 9.46
CA PHE A 62 -12.55 5.44 9.98
C PHE A 62 -12.54 6.64 10.94
N GLN A 63 -11.45 6.80 11.69
CA GLN A 63 -11.35 7.88 12.68
C GLN A 63 -10.54 9.07 12.20
N VAL A 64 -9.60 8.87 11.28
CA VAL A 64 -8.75 9.92 10.73
C VAL A 64 -9.07 10.14 9.27
N PRO A 65 -9.73 11.27 8.91
CA PRO A 65 -10.03 11.57 7.52
C PRO A 65 -8.76 11.71 6.68
N MET A 66 -8.79 11.21 5.46
CA MET A 66 -7.72 11.46 4.50
C MET A 66 -7.60 12.97 4.23
N GLY A 67 -6.40 13.53 4.44
CA GLY A 67 -6.18 14.98 4.40
C GLY A 67 -6.24 15.67 5.77
N GLY A 68 -6.60 14.96 6.85
CA GLY A 68 -6.66 15.48 8.22
C GLY A 68 -7.98 16.18 8.55
N PHE A 69 -8.07 16.70 9.78
CA PHE A 69 -9.33 17.26 10.30
C PHE A 69 -9.62 18.69 9.84
N ASN A 70 -8.62 19.44 9.45
CA ASN A 70 -8.75 20.83 9.02
C ASN A 70 -7.88 21.10 7.80
N PRO A 71 -8.21 20.55 6.62
CA PRO A 71 -7.45 20.79 5.42
C PRO A 71 -7.55 22.28 5.02
N SER A 72 -6.42 22.88 4.66
CA SER A 72 -6.35 24.23 4.13
C SER A 72 -5.80 24.17 2.70
N PHE A 73 -6.67 24.41 1.74
CA PHE A 73 -6.32 24.36 0.33
C PHE A 73 -5.74 25.71 -0.13
N HIS A 74 -4.65 25.65 -0.88
CA HIS A 74 -4.11 26.85 -1.53
C HIS A 74 -4.97 27.20 -2.75
N PRO A 75 -5.44 28.46 -2.89
CA PRO A 75 -6.36 28.83 -3.97
C PRO A 75 -5.82 28.50 -5.36
N ASP A 76 -4.56 28.86 -5.65
CA ASP A 76 -3.96 28.61 -6.98
C ASP A 76 -3.82 27.10 -7.32
N LEU A 77 -3.67 26.25 -6.30
CA LEU A 77 -3.61 24.80 -6.49
C LEU A 77 -5.01 24.20 -6.64
N TYR A 78 -5.99 24.81 -5.97
CA TYR A 78 -7.39 24.44 -6.10
C TYR A 78 -7.90 24.75 -7.53
N GLU A 79 -7.62 25.93 -8.06
CA GLU A 79 -7.97 26.33 -9.43
C GLU A 79 -7.32 25.43 -10.50
N LYS A 80 -6.16 24.83 -10.17
CA LYS A 80 -5.45 23.87 -11.06
C LYS A 80 -5.92 22.44 -10.85
N GLU A 81 -6.97 22.22 -10.07
CA GLU A 81 -7.47 20.88 -9.74
C GLU A 81 -6.40 19.96 -9.10
N TYR A 82 -5.40 20.56 -8.42
CA TYR A 82 -4.32 19.78 -7.82
C TYR A 82 -4.82 18.86 -6.70
N TYR A 83 -5.94 19.21 -6.09
CA TYR A 83 -6.60 18.45 -5.03
C TYR A 83 -7.65 17.47 -5.55
N ILE A 84 -7.47 16.99 -6.77
CA ILE A 84 -8.32 15.96 -7.41
C ILE A 84 -8.43 14.72 -6.53
N GLY A 85 -9.60 14.09 -6.48
CA GLY A 85 -9.85 12.86 -5.74
C GLY A 85 -9.16 11.65 -6.36
N MET A 86 -8.77 10.68 -5.54
CA MET A 86 -8.06 9.50 -6.02
C MET A 86 -8.90 8.65 -6.98
N GLY A 87 -10.22 8.55 -6.75
CA GLY A 87 -11.13 7.87 -7.66
C GLY A 87 -11.20 8.53 -9.04
N GLU A 88 -11.20 9.86 -9.08
CA GLU A 88 -11.17 10.63 -10.34
C GLU A 88 -9.86 10.39 -11.10
N THR A 89 -8.71 10.33 -10.41
CA THR A 89 -7.43 9.97 -11.06
C THR A 89 -7.46 8.56 -11.64
N ALA A 90 -8.13 7.63 -10.97
CA ALA A 90 -8.28 6.26 -11.45
C ALA A 90 -9.24 6.17 -12.65
N GLU A 91 -10.32 6.97 -12.67
CA GLU A 91 -11.20 7.10 -13.86
C GLU A 91 -10.43 7.66 -15.07
N ASN A 92 -9.52 8.63 -14.85
CA ASN A 92 -8.67 9.13 -15.93
C ASN A 92 -7.80 8.02 -16.53
N LEU A 93 -7.24 7.15 -15.69
CA LEU A 93 -6.45 6.00 -16.15
C LEU A 93 -7.31 4.95 -16.87
N ALA A 94 -8.55 4.74 -16.42
CA ALA A 94 -9.49 3.86 -17.10
C ALA A 94 -9.80 4.38 -18.51
N LYS A 95 -10.06 5.70 -18.64
CA LYS A 95 -10.31 6.37 -19.93
C LYS A 95 -9.07 6.32 -20.84
N ASP A 96 -7.86 6.53 -20.31
CA ASP A 96 -6.62 6.56 -21.11
C ASP A 96 -6.26 5.22 -21.76
N LEU A 97 -6.81 4.11 -21.28
CA LEU A 97 -6.51 2.76 -21.78
C LEU A 97 -7.76 1.91 -22.04
N ASP A 98 -8.91 2.57 -22.16
CA ASP A 98 -10.20 1.90 -22.41
C ASP A 98 -10.45 0.69 -21.50
N ILE A 99 -10.13 0.84 -20.20
CA ILE A 99 -10.31 -0.24 -19.21
C ILE A 99 -11.80 -0.30 -18.87
N SER A 100 -12.44 -1.37 -19.32
CA SER A 100 -13.87 -1.54 -19.12
C SER A 100 -14.23 -1.80 -17.66
N ARG A 101 -15.49 -1.52 -17.30
CA ARG A 101 -16.02 -1.91 -15.99
C ARG A 101 -15.94 -3.42 -15.76
N ASN A 102 -16.20 -4.22 -16.78
CA ASN A 102 -16.10 -5.67 -16.69
C ASN A 102 -14.69 -6.15 -16.34
N ASP A 103 -13.67 -5.57 -16.99
CA ASP A 103 -12.26 -5.87 -16.66
C ASP A 103 -11.96 -5.59 -15.17
N GLN A 104 -12.46 -4.45 -14.66
CA GLN A 104 -12.28 -4.05 -13.28
C GLN A 104 -13.00 -4.99 -12.29
N GLU A 105 -14.23 -5.38 -12.61
CA GLU A 105 -15.02 -6.33 -11.82
C GLU A 105 -14.36 -7.71 -11.78
N GLU A 106 -13.86 -8.23 -12.91
CA GLU A 106 -13.12 -9.49 -12.98
C GLU A 106 -11.83 -9.45 -12.17
N PHE A 107 -11.07 -8.36 -12.28
CA PHE A 107 -9.87 -8.16 -11.48
C PHE A 107 -10.16 -8.20 -9.98
N SER A 108 -11.21 -7.50 -9.54
CA SER A 108 -11.63 -7.46 -8.15
C SER A 108 -12.11 -8.81 -7.62
N VAL A 109 -12.90 -9.53 -8.41
CA VAL A 109 -13.33 -10.90 -8.11
C VAL A 109 -12.12 -11.81 -7.92
N ASN A 110 -11.12 -11.70 -8.80
CA ASN A 110 -9.91 -12.50 -8.73
C ASN A 110 -9.06 -12.16 -7.50
N SER A 111 -8.98 -10.88 -7.10
CA SER A 111 -8.31 -10.46 -5.87
C SER A 111 -8.93 -11.15 -4.65
N HIS A 112 -10.25 -11.13 -4.51
CA HIS A 112 -10.95 -11.83 -3.42
C HIS A 112 -10.75 -13.35 -3.44
N LYS A 113 -10.85 -13.98 -4.60
CA LYS A 113 -10.65 -15.44 -4.73
C LYS A 113 -9.24 -15.86 -4.35
N LYS A 114 -8.23 -15.10 -4.82
CA LYS A 114 -6.82 -15.33 -4.44
C LYS A 114 -6.61 -15.18 -2.94
N ALA A 115 -7.18 -14.14 -2.32
CA ALA A 115 -7.05 -13.89 -0.90
C ALA A 115 -7.73 -14.98 -0.04
N LEU A 116 -8.93 -15.40 -0.40
CA LEU A 116 -9.63 -16.49 0.29
C LEU A 116 -8.83 -17.81 0.20
N LYS A 117 -8.35 -18.13 -0.98
CA LYS A 117 -7.52 -19.34 -1.18
C LYS A 117 -6.23 -19.24 -0.36
N ALA A 118 -5.57 -18.09 -0.34
CA ALA A 118 -4.35 -17.88 0.45
C ALA A 118 -4.62 -18.02 1.95
N GLN A 119 -5.76 -17.55 2.45
CA GLN A 119 -6.20 -17.76 3.83
C GLN A 119 -6.44 -19.25 4.13
N GLU A 120 -7.12 -19.96 3.25
CA GLU A 120 -7.37 -21.42 3.36
C GLU A 120 -6.06 -22.20 3.34
N ASP A 121 -5.15 -21.88 2.44
CA ASP A 121 -3.84 -22.51 2.31
C ASP A 121 -2.86 -22.10 3.45
N GLY A 122 -3.25 -21.20 4.36
CA GLY A 122 -2.44 -20.76 5.49
C GLY A 122 -1.24 -19.87 5.10
N LYS A 123 -1.28 -19.22 3.92
CA LYS A 123 -0.17 -18.41 3.41
C LYS A 123 0.16 -17.22 4.32
N PHE A 124 -0.83 -16.69 5.01
CA PHE A 124 -0.69 -15.53 5.91
C PHE A 124 -0.32 -15.91 7.36
N ASN A 125 -0.23 -17.19 7.71
CA ASN A 125 -0.03 -17.63 9.09
C ASN A 125 1.29 -17.16 9.71
N ASN A 126 2.32 -16.91 8.90
CA ASN A 126 3.64 -16.47 9.37
C ASN A 126 3.79 -14.93 9.36
N GLU A 127 2.82 -14.19 8.88
CA GLU A 127 2.87 -12.73 8.79
C GLU A 127 1.82 -12.02 9.65
N ILE A 128 0.67 -12.66 9.91
CA ILE A 128 -0.39 -12.10 10.75
C ILE A 128 -0.11 -12.39 12.21
N LEU A 129 -0.12 -11.34 13.03
CA LEU A 129 -0.09 -11.44 14.49
C LEU A 129 -1.51 -11.59 15.01
N GLU A 130 -1.72 -12.60 15.87
CA GLU A 130 -2.98 -12.76 16.59
C GLU A 130 -3.22 -11.54 17.50
N ILE A 131 -4.39 -10.97 17.42
CA ILE A 131 -4.83 -9.85 18.27
C ILE A 131 -6.05 -10.31 19.07
N GLU A 132 -6.03 -10.10 20.38
CA GLU A 132 -7.17 -10.32 21.24
C GLU A 132 -7.92 -8.99 21.43
N PHE A 133 -9.20 -8.98 21.07
CA PHE A 133 -10.08 -7.83 21.21
C PHE A 133 -11.47 -8.29 21.67
N ASN A 134 -11.97 -7.74 22.79
CA ASN A 134 -13.26 -8.10 23.37
C ASN A 134 -13.48 -9.62 23.56
N GLU A 135 -12.45 -10.32 24.06
CA GLU A 135 -12.45 -11.78 24.26
C GLU A 135 -12.48 -12.61 22.97
N GLU A 136 -12.45 -11.95 21.81
CA GLU A 136 -12.32 -12.59 20.50
C GLU A 136 -10.87 -12.52 19.99
N LYS A 137 -10.45 -13.58 19.31
CA LYS A 137 -9.13 -13.64 18.69
C LYS A 137 -9.24 -13.37 17.20
N LEU A 138 -8.56 -12.31 16.74
CA LEU A 138 -8.42 -11.98 15.34
C LEU A 138 -7.14 -12.62 14.81
N THR A 139 -7.29 -13.60 13.94
CA THR A 139 -6.19 -14.41 13.39
C THR A 139 -6.06 -14.29 11.88
N LYS A 140 -6.93 -13.53 11.23
CA LYS A 140 -6.96 -13.31 9.80
C LYS A 140 -7.57 -11.96 9.45
N ASP A 141 -7.23 -11.44 8.27
CA ASP A 141 -7.89 -10.27 7.72
C ASP A 141 -9.36 -10.57 7.41
N GLU A 142 -10.26 -9.64 7.75
CA GLU A 142 -11.71 -9.78 7.64
C GLU A 142 -12.26 -9.36 6.26
N GLY A 143 -11.44 -8.68 5.45
CA GLY A 143 -11.84 -8.14 4.15
C GLY A 143 -12.20 -9.17 3.08
N PRO A 144 -11.43 -10.28 2.93
CA PRO A 144 -11.70 -11.29 1.90
C PRO A 144 -13.07 -11.95 2.07
N ARG A 145 -13.84 -12.00 0.98
CA ARG A 145 -15.20 -12.56 0.97
C ARG A 145 -15.54 -13.16 -0.38
N GLU A 146 -16.47 -14.11 -0.37
CA GLU A 146 -17.00 -14.67 -1.61
C GLU A 146 -17.66 -13.58 -2.46
N PRO A 147 -17.23 -13.40 -3.73
CA PRO A 147 -17.78 -12.39 -4.61
C PRO A 147 -19.22 -12.70 -5.03
N ASN A 148 -20.14 -11.75 -4.82
CA ASN A 148 -21.49 -11.83 -5.38
C ASN A 148 -21.57 -11.03 -6.69
N LEU A 149 -21.53 -11.72 -7.82
CA LEU A 149 -21.46 -11.11 -9.15
C LEU A 149 -22.69 -10.25 -9.49
N GLU A 150 -23.89 -10.64 -9.07
CA GLU A 150 -25.10 -9.87 -9.31
C GLU A 150 -25.06 -8.54 -8.56
N LYS A 151 -24.64 -8.60 -7.29
CA LYS A 151 -24.48 -7.41 -6.47
C LYS A 151 -23.38 -6.48 -7.03
N ILE A 152 -22.25 -7.03 -7.47
CA ILE A 152 -21.15 -6.26 -8.06
C ILE A 152 -21.65 -5.50 -9.29
N LYS A 153 -22.33 -6.17 -10.20
CA LYS A 153 -22.89 -5.56 -11.43
C LYS A 153 -23.96 -4.50 -11.15
N SER A 154 -24.70 -4.62 -10.06
CA SER A 154 -25.77 -3.66 -9.69
C SER A 154 -25.26 -2.36 -9.06
N LEU A 155 -23.98 -2.26 -8.71
CA LEU A 155 -23.43 -1.07 -8.04
C LEU A 155 -23.37 0.12 -9.00
N ASN A 156 -23.69 1.30 -8.47
CA ASN A 156 -23.49 2.55 -9.21
C ASN A 156 -22.01 2.95 -9.20
N PRO A 157 -21.55 3.72 -10.21
CA PRO A 157 -20.26 4.37 -10.16
C PRO A 157 -20.11 5.23 -8.89
N ALA A 158 -18.90 5.25 -8.32
CA ALA A 158 -18.69 5.84 -7.00
C ALA A 158 -18.07 7.26 -7.04
N PHE A 159 -17.40 7.63 -8.14
CA PHE A 159 -16.62 8.87 -8.22
C PHE A 159 -17.03 9.80 -9.37
N ASP A 160 -17.55 9.27 -10.45
CA ASP A 160 -18.05 10.00 -11.61
C ASP A 160 -19.36 9.32 -12.02
N GLU A 161 -20.45 10.06 -12.16
CA GLU A 161 -21.77 9.51 -12.54
C GLU A 161 -21.73 8.74 -13.87
N ASN A 162 -20.83 9.14 -14.78
CA ASN A 162 -20.59 8.49 -16.06
C ASN A 162 -19.32 7.59 -16.03
N GLY A 163 -18.78 7.35 -14.85
CA GLY A 163 -17.58 6.57 -14.64
C GLY A 163 -17.81 5.06 -14.62
N THR A 164 -16.73 4.34 -14.39
CA THR A 164 -16.72 2.87 -14.42
C THR A 164 -16.37 2.25 -13.09
N ILE A 165 -15.76 3.04 -12.18
CA ILE A 165 -15.26 2.57 -10.90
C ILE A 165 -16.37 2.53 -9.87
N THR A 166 -16.51 1.40 -9.20
CA THR A 166 -17.51 1.18 -8.14
C THR A 166 -16.86 0.88 -6.80
N ALA A 167 -17.66 0.80 -5.75
CA ALA A 167 -17.17 0.35 -4.45
C ALA A 167 -16.58 -1.07 -4.48
N ALA A 168 -16.99 -1.93 -5.41
CA ALA A 168 -16.45 -3.28 -5.54
C ALA A 168 -15.12 -3.32 -6.31
N THR A 169 -14.79 -2.28 -7.08
CA THR A 169 -13.56 -2.18 -7.86
C THR A 169 -12.54 -1.21 -7.24
N SER A 170 -12.80 -0.84 -5.99
CA SER A 170 -11.98 0.03 -5.15
C SER A 170 -11.55 -0.71 -3.89
N SER A 171 -10.40 -0.37 -3.35
CA SER A 171 -10.01 -0.85 -2.02
C SER A 171 -10.92 -0.26 -0.95
N PRO A 172 -11.30 -1.04 0.09
CA PRO A 172 -12.18 -0.55 1.14
C PRO A 172 -11.47 0.41 2.11
N ILE A 173 -12.24 1.25 2.78
CA ILE A 173 -11.79 1.99 3.97
C ILE A 173 -11.35 0.94 5.01
N SER A 174 -10.17 1.09 5.55
CA SER A 174 -9.52 0.03 6.31
C SER A 174 -8.80 0.55 7.55
N ILE A 175 -8.65 -0.33 8.54
CA ILE A 175 -7.71 -0.19 9.65
C ILE A 175 -6.62 -1.23 9.46
N GLY A 176 -5.37 -0.89 9.74
CA GLY A 176 -4.29 -1.87 9.67
C GLY A 176 -2.96 -1.34 10.18
N ALA A 177 -2.12 -2.29 10.55
CA ALA A 177 -0.74 -2.03 10.94
C ALA A 177 0.16 -3.14 10.42
N ALA A 178 1.37 -2.78 10.00
CA ALA A 178 2.42 -3.72 9.61
C ALA A 178 3.80 -3.16 10.00
N ALA A 179 4.73 -4.04 10.34
CA ALA A 179 6.08 -3.66 10.70
C ALA A 179 7.10 -4.71 10.27
N MET A 180 8.32 -4.24 9.96
CA MET A 180 9.45 -5.11 9.66
C MET A 180 10.74 -4.55 10.25
N ILE A 181 11.68 -5.41 10.53
CA ILE A 181 13.05 -5.05 10.92
C ILE A 181 13.92 -5.07 9.67
N ILE A 182 14.68 -4.00 9.47
CA ILE A 182 15.70 -3.87 8.42
C ILE A 182 17.02 -3.70 9.11
N MET A 183 18.04 -4.45 8.68
CA MET A 183 19.33 -4.49 9.34
C MET A 183 20.46 -4.62 8.32
N ASP A 184 21.65 -4.16 8.69
CA ASP A 184 22.88 -4.46 7.97
C ASP A 184 23.11 -5.98 7.94
N GLU A 185 23.41 -6.53 6.76
CA GLU A 185 23.53 -7.97 6.55
C GLU A 185 24.70 -8.57 7.37
N THR A 186 25.84 -7.88 7.41
CA THR A 186 27.02 -8.36 8.16
C THR A 186 26.68 -8.47 9.65
N LYS A 187 26.00 -7.43 10.18
CA LYS A 187 25.57 -7.45 11.59
C LYS A 187 24.52 -8.49 11.89
N ALA A 188 23.59 -8.73 10.97
CA ALA A 188 22.61 -9.81 11.12
C ALA A 188 23.29 -11.17 11.24
N LEU A 189 24.28 -11.44 10.39
CA LEU A 189 25.05 -12.70 10.40
C LEU A 189 25.91 -12.81 11.66
N GLU A 190 26.60 -11.74 12.10
CA GLU A 190 27.35 -11.72 13.37
C GLU A 190 26.47 -12.03 14.58
N MET A 191 25.18 -11.66 14.53
CA MET A 191 24.18 -11.94 15.57
C MET A 191 23.51 -13.31 15.41
N ASN A 192 23.93 -14.13 14.45
CA ASN A 192 23.32 -15.42 14.12
C ASN A 192 21.84 -15.30 13.72
N LEU A 193 21.44 -14.16 13.14
CA LEU A 193 20.12 -13.98 12.56
C LEU A 193 20.11 -14.51 11.13
N ASN A 194 18.95 -14.98 10.70
CA ASN A 194 18.75 -15.46 9.34
C ASN A 194 17.90 -14.44 8.55
N PRO A 195 18.51 -13.52 7.79
CA PRO A 195 17.77 -12.56 6.99
C PRO A 195 16.92 -13.28 5.94
N LYS A 196 15.66 -12.90 5.83
CA LYS A 196 14.73 -13.49 4.85
C LYS A 196 14.97 -12.91 3.45
N PHE A 197 15.25 -11.61 3.36
CA PHE A 197 15.33 -10.85 2.11
C PHE A 197 16.43 -9.81 2.14
N ARG A 198 16.81 -9.39 0.94
CA ARG A 198 17.75 -8.29 0.73
C ARG A 198 17.08 -7.23 -0.14
N ILE A 199 17.12 -5.98 0.27
CA ILE A 199 16.71 -4.84 -0.55
C ILE A 199 17.77 -4.59 -1.61
N LYS A 200 17.50 -4.95 -2.87
CA LYS A 200 18.41 -4.77 -3.99
C LYS A 200 18.44 -3.31 -4.47
N SER A 201 17.26 -2.73 -4.59
CA SER A 201 17.12 -1.35 -5.05
C SER A 201 15.83 -0.73 -4.53
N ARG A 202 15.73 0.57 -4.66
CA ARG A 202 14.55 1.36 -4.36
C ARG A 202 14.49 2.58 -5.25
N ALA A 203 13.27 3.00 -5.59
CA ALA A 203 13.06 4.19 -6.39
C ALA A 203 11.72 4.84 -6.09
N VAL A 204 11.63 6.11 -6.45
CA VAL A 204 10.40 6.89 -6.51
C VAL A 204 10.35 7.63 -7.84
N ALA A 205 9.15 7.93 -8.32
CA ALA A 205 8.93 8.70 -9.53
C ALA A 205 7.81 9.71 -9.33
N GLY A 206 7.94 10.87 -9.95
CA GLY A 206 6.85 11.81 -10.15
C GLY A 206 6.15 11.52 -11.46
N VAL A 207 4.85 11.75 -11.49
CA VAL A 207 3.97 11.66 -12.67
C VAL A 207 2.98 12.82 -12.63
N ASP A 208 2.18 12.95 -13.67
CA ASP A 208 1.05 13.88 -13.69
C ASP A 208 0.10 13.58 -12.51
N TRP A 209 -0.28 14.61 -11.74
CA TRP A 209 -1.12 14.43 -10.55
C TRP A 209 -2.51 13.91 -10.90
N THR A 210 -3.05 14.26 -12.09
CA THR A 210 -4.36 13.77 -12.56
C THR A 210 -4.33 12.29 -12.96
N ARG A 211 -3.14 11.69 -13.01
CA ARG A 211 -2.84 10.29 -13.35
C ARG A 211 -1.88 9.64 -12.36
N MET A 212 -1.98 10.06 -11.11
CA MET A 212 -1.07 9.66 -10.03
C MET A 212 -0.89 8.14 -9.94
N GLY A 213 -1.94 7.37 -10.18
CA GLY A 213 -1.90 5.91 -10.15
C GLY A 213 -1.00 5.24 -11.20
N SER A 214 -0.47 6.00 -12.19
CA SER A 214 0.54 5.51 -13.14
C SER A 214 1.95 5.43 -12.55
N GLY A 215 2.17 6.05 -11.39
CA GLY A 215 3.47 6.17 -10.72
C GLY A 215 4.27 4.87 -10.52
N PRO A 216 3.64 3.72 -10.28
CA PRO A 216 4.36 2.45 -10.18
C PRO A 216 5.20 2.09 -11.43
N LEU A 217 4.77 2.49 -12.63
CA LEU A 217 5.51 2.20 -13.87
C LEU A 217 6.93 2.82 -13.85
N PRO A 218 7.08 4.16 -13.87
CA PRO A 218 8.40 4.76 -13.90
C PRO A 218 9.21 4.51 -12.61
N ALA A 219 8.55 4.25 -11.47
CA ALA A 219 9.25 3.88 -10.25
C ALA A 219 9.87 2.48 -10.36
N THR A 220 9.12 1.50 -10.92
CA THR A 220 9.61 0.14 -11.16
C THR A 220 10.77 0.14 -12.17
N GLU A 221 10.64 0.84 -13.29
CA GLU A 221 11.72 0.99 -14.28
C GLU A 221 13.01 1.52 -13.64
N LYS A 222 12.90 2.59 -12.83
CA LYS A 222 14.05 3.13 -12.09
C LYS A 222 14.66 2.15 -11.11
N ALA A 223 13.82 1.36 -10.40
CA ALA A 223 14.29 0.37 -9.45
C ALA A 223 14.99 -0.79 -10.16
N LEU A 224 14.41 -1.32 -11.23
CA LEU A 224 15.01 -2.38 -12.05
C LEU A 224 16.34 -1.94 -12.66
N ASN A 225 16.39 -0.77 -13.27
CA ASN A 225 17.64 -0.22 -13.84
C ASN A 225 18.75 -0.10 -12.79
N LYS A 226 18.44 0.36 -11.56
CA LYS A 226 19.39 0.42 -10.45
C LYS A 226 19.89 -0.97 -10.02
N ALA A 227 19.02 -1.98 -10.11
CA ALA A 227 19.37 -3.36 -9.76
C ALA A 227 20.08 -4.11 -10.89
N GLY A 228 20.10 -3.56 -12.11
CA GLY A 228 20.61 -4.25 -13.31
C GLY A 228 19.70 -5.39 -13.75
N LEU A 229 18.39 -5.27 -13.53
CA LEU A 229 17.37 -6.28 -13.82
C LEU A 229 16.34 -5.77 -14.84
N ASN A 230 15.68 -6.71 -15.50
CA ASN A 230 14.51 -6.47 -16.34
C ASN A 230 13.25 -7.03 -15.65
N ILE A 231 12.08 -6.63 -16.11
CA ILE A 231 10.81 -7.13 -15.57
C ILE A 231 10.65 -8.66 -15.74
N SER A 232 11.24 -9.24 -16.78
CA SER A 232 11.27 -10.68 -17.03
C SER A 232 12.02 -11.48 -15.96
N ASP A 233 12.97 -10.83 -15.27
CA ASP A 233 13.79 -11.44 -14.22
C ASP A 233 13.06 -11.48 -12.87
N ILE A 234 11.85 -10.91 -12.81
CA ILE A 234 11.06 -10.83 -11.57
C ILE A 234 10.11 -12.03 -11.50
N ASP A 235 10.15 -12.74 -10.38
CA ASP A 235 9.31 -13.89 -10.13
C ASP A 235 7.95 -13.54 -9.54
N LEU A 236 7.90 -12.57 -8.63
CA LEU A 236 6.68 -12.13 -7.95
C LEU A 236 6.62 -10.60 -7.85
N ILE A 237 5.42 -10.06 -7.92
CA ILE A 237 5.14 -8.64 -7.83
C ILE A 237 3.97 -8.44 -6.84
N GLU A 238 4.18 -7.63 -5.83
CA GLU A 238 3.11 -7.06 -5.02
C GLU A 238 2.83 -5.62 -5.48
N LEU A 239 1.71 -5.43 -6.15
CA LEU A 239 1.19 -4.14 -6.60
C LEU A 239 0.00 -3.73 -5.73
N ASN A 240 0.06 -2.55 -5.12
CA ASN A 240 -1.08 -2.08 -4.34
C ASN A 240 -2.31 -1.84 -5.23
N GLU A 241 -3.41 -2.49 -4.88
CA GLU A 241 -4.70 -2.39 -5.59
C GLU A 241 -5.56 -1.28 -4.98
N ALA A 242 -5.16 -0.02 -5.11
CA ALA A 242 -6.01 1.08 -4.66
C ALA A 242 -7.34 1.09 -5.44
N PHE A 243 -7.25 0.87 -6.75
CA PHE A 243 -8.38 0.68 -7.68
C PHE A 243 -8.03 -0.39 -8.72
N ALA A 244 -9.00 -1.19 -9.13
CA ALA A 244 -8.80 -2.18 -10.20
C ALA A 244 -8.36 -1.51 -11.51
N ALA A 245 -8.97 -0.38 -11.87
CA ALA A 245 -8.61 0.40 -13.05
C ALA A 245 -7.13 0.82 -13.04
N GLN A 246 -6.66 1.35 -11.90
CA GLN A 246 -5.27 1.77 -11.72
C GLN A 246 -4.31 0.60 -11.82
N SER A 247 -4.63 -0.54 -11.19
CA SER A 247 -3.80 -1.74 -11.24
C SER A 247 -3.73 -2.30 -12.67
N LEU A 248 -4.86 -2.41 -13.35
CA LEU A 248 -4.93 -2.87 -14.74
C LEU A 248 -4.17 -1.92 -15.70
N TYR A 249 -4.24 -0.61 -15.48
CA TYR A 249 -3.46 0.35 -16.25
C TYR A 249 -1.95 0.06 -16.13
N VAL A 250 -1.45 -0.08 -14.90
CA VAL A 250 -0.02 -0.37 -14.63
C VAL A 250 0.38 -1.70 -15.26
N ILE A 251 -0.39 -2.74 -15.06
CA ILE A 251 -0.13 -4.09 -15.58
C ILE A 251 -0.07 -4.09 -17.11
N ARG A 252 -1.09 -3.52 -17.77
CA ARG A 252 -1.19 -3.50 -19.23
C ARG A 252 -0.10 -2.63 -19.88
N LYS A 253 0.14 -1.43 -19.34
CA LYS A 253 1.19 -0.54 -19.84
C LYS A 253 2.60 -1.07 -19.59
N GLY A 254 2.80 -1.74 -18.47
CA GLY A 254 4.08 -2.36 -18.12
C GLY A 254 4.35 -3.69 -18.82
N GLY A 255 3.34 -4.28 -19.45
CA GLY A 255 3.44 -5.63 -20.01
C GLY A 255 3.77 -6.68 -18.95
N TRP A 256 3.27 -6.49 -17.72
CA TRP A 256 3.59 -7.36 -16.61
C TRP A 256 2.78 -8.65 -16.66
N ASP A 257 3.40 -9.75 -16.27
CA ASP A 257 2.77 -11.06 -16.21
C ASP A 257 1.77 -11.12 -15.04
N THR A 258 0.49 -11.25 -15.35
CA THR A 258 -0.60 -11.28 -14.37
C THR A 258 -0.53 -12.44 -13.40
N ASP A 259 0.10 -13.56 -13.81
CA ASP A 259 0.23 -14.74 -12.95
C ASP A 259 1.26 -14.56 -11.84
N LYS A 260 2.12 -13.54 -11.97
CA LYS A 260 3.13 -13.15 -10.98
C LYS A 260 2.67 -12.05 -10.03
N ILE A 261 1.48 -11.46 -10.26
CA ILE A 261 1.02 -10.28 -9.53
C ILE A 261 0.01 -10.67 -8.46
N ASN A 262 0.26 -10.19 -7.22
CA ASN A 262 -0.65 -10.35 -6.10
C ASN A 262 -1.18 -11.79 -6.02
N VAL A 263 -0.28 -12.75 -5.99
CA VAL A 263 -0.62 -14.18 -6.06
C VAL A 263 -1.47 -14.65 -4.89
N ASN A 264 -1.42 -13.93 -3.77
CA ASN A 264 -2.21 -14.15 -2.57
C ASN A 264 -3.40 -13.17 -2.43
N GLY A 265 -3.80 -12.51 -3.52
CA GLY A 265 -4.77 -11.41 -3.49
C GLY A 265 -4.13 -10.07 -3.11
N GLY A 266 -4.86 -8.98 -3.28
CA GLY A 266 -4.36 -7.64 -3.03
C GLY A 266 -5.32 -6.76 -2.24
N ALA A 267 -5.10 -5.45 -2.28
CA ALA A 267 -5.76 -4.49 -1.39
C ALA A 267 -7.28 -4.37 -1.59
N ILE A 268 -7.82 -4.72 -2.75
CA ILE A 268 -9.28 -4.76 -2.95
C ILE A 268 -9.93 -5.79 -2.01
N ALA A 269 -9.26 -6.93 -1.80
CA ALA A 269 -9.71 -7.96 -0.89
C ALA A 269 -9.23 -7.76 0.55
N LEU A 270 -7.93 -7.47 0.73
CA LEU A 270 -7.25 -7.43 2.03
C LEU A 270 -7.37 -6.08 2.74
N GLY A 271 -7.74 -5.01 2.02
CA GLY A 271 -7.78 -3.66 2.55
C GLY A 271 -6.57 -2.81 2.16
N HIS A 272 -6.77 -1.47 2.24
CA HIS A 272 -5.76 -0.48 1.93
C HIS A 272 -5.66 0.59 3.03
N PRO A 273 -5.22 0.23 4.24
CA PRO A 273 -4.91 1.23 5.25
C PRO A 273 -3.66 1.99 4.79
N LEU A 274 -3.81 3.28 4.42
CA LEU A 274 -2.86 4.05 3.62
C LEU A 274 -1.42 3.97 4.16
N GLY A 275 -1.24 4.37 5.42
CA GLY A 275 0.09 4.37 6.05
C GLY A 275 0.69 2.99 6.24
N CYS A 276 -0.13 1.95 6.32
CA CYS A 276 0.29 0.56 6.53
C CYS A 276 0.70 -0.15 5.22
N SER A 277 0.02 0.16 4.11
CA SER A 277 0.06 -0.66 2.88
C SER A 277 1.46 -0.90 2.33
N GLY A 278 2.36 0.07 2.39
CA GLY A 278 3.73 -0.10 1.92
C GLY A 278 4.51 -1.20 2.66
N SER A 279 4.37 -1.28 3.98
CA SER A 279 4.95 -2.37 4.78
C SER A 279 4.20 -3.68 4.57
N ARG A 280 2.85 -3.65 4.51
CA ARG A 280 2.04 -4.85 4.31
C ARG A 280 2.46 -5.59 3.04
N ILE A 281 2.53 -4.92 1.88
CA ILE A 281 2.88 -5.58 0.62
C ILE A 281 4.31 -6.13 0.63
N ILE A 282 5.24 -5.50 1.32
CA ILE A 282 6.60 -6.05 1.48
C ILE A 282 6.57 -7.30 2.37
N VAL A 283 5.83 -7.28 3.47
CA VAL A 283 5.70 -8.45 4.38
C VAL A 283 5.07 -9.62 3.64
N THR A 284 4.01 -9.39 2.87
CA THR A 284 3.38 -10.46 2.07
C THR A 284 4.30 -11.03 0.98
N LEU A 285 5.20 -10.21 0.43
CA LEU A 285 6.20 -10.67 -0.54
C LEU A 285 7.32 -11.50 0.11
N MET A 286 7.50 -11.38 1.43
CA MET A 286 8.53 -12.07 2.23
C MET A 286 8.16 -13.50 2.61
#